data_3ffd909dd2486fb616301516e4f3aadf
#
_entry.id   3ffd909dd2486fb616301516e4f3aadf
#
_cell.length_a   1.000
_cell.length_b   1.000
_cell.length_c   1.000
_cell.angle_alpha   90.00
_cell.angle_beta   90.00
_cell.angle_gamma   90.00
#
_symmetry.space_group_name_H-M   'P 1'
#
loop_
_entity.id
_entity.type
_entity.pdbx_description
1 polymer ?
#
loop_
_entity_poly.entity_id
_entity_poly.type
_entity_poly.pdbx_seq_one_letter_code
_entity_poly.pdbx_strand_id
1 'polypeptide(L)' 'MKESSTYREILEEGQAIGLLKGEQNSLLMILRDRFGDVPSEVESRIRAVTEAARLQHAILRAIRISSIDDLEL' A
#
# COMPACT_ATOMS: atom_id res chain seq x y z
N MET A 1 -30.44 -9.27 -14.43
CA MET A 1 -30.08 -9.61 -13.06
C MET A 1 -28.69 -10.20 -12.96
N LYS A 2 -28.33 -11.16 -13.82
CA LYS A 2 -26.95 -11.68 -13.87
C LYS A 2 -25.94 -10.60 -14.23
N GLU A 3 -26.33 -9.71 -15.11
CA GLU A 3 -25.52 -8.58 -15.54
C GLU A 3 -25.18 -7.62 -14.38
N SER A 4 -26.12 -7.40 -13.46
CA SER A 4 -25.92 -6.56 -12.31
C SER A 4 -24.86 -7.13 -11.36
N SER A 5 -24.84 -8.46 -11.17
CA SER A 5 -23.84 -9.12 -10.33
C SER A 5 -22.44 -8.97 -10.90
N THR A 6 -22.30 -9.19 -12.22
CA THR A 6 -21.03 -9.05 -12.90
C THR A 6 -20.50 -7.60 -12.81
N TYR A 7 -21.39 -6.65 -12.97
CA TYR A 7 -21.02 -5.23 -12.87
C TYR A 7 -20.52 -4.88 -11.47
N ARG A 8 -21.19 -5.40 -10.43
CA ARG A 8 -20.73 -5.21 -9.04
C ARG A 8 -19.35 -5.80 -8.80
N GLU A 9 -19.11 -7.00 -9.29
CA GLU A 9 -17.80 -7.64 -9.14
C GLU A 9 -16.70 -6.81 -9.76
N ILE A 10 -16.92 -6.25 -10.94
CA ILE A 10 -15.96 -5.39 -11.61
C ILE A 10 -15.72 -4.10 -10.81
N LEU A 11 -16.78 -3.50 -10.26
CA LEU A 11 -16.65 -2.31 -9.43
C LEU A 11 -15.90 -2.60 -8.14
N GLU A 12 -16.20 -3.70 -7.48
CA GLU A 12 -15.53 -4.09 -6.23
C GLU A 12 -14.04 -4.34 -6.46
N GLU A 13 -13.68 -5.02 -7.54
CA GLU A 13 -12.29 -5.22 -7.91
C GLU A 13 -11.58 -3.89 -8.17
N GLY A 14 -12.21 -2.98 -8.90
CA GLY A 14 -11.67 -1.66 -9.16
C GLY A 14 -11.46 -0.85 -7.90
N GLN A 15 -12.40 -0.91 -6.96
CA GLN A 15 -12.27 -0.23 -5.68
C GLN A 15 -11.16 -0.83 -4.82
N ALA A 16 -11.03 -2.14 -4.79
CA ALA A 16 -9.98 -2.82 -4.05
C ALA A 16 -8.59 -2.46 -4.58
N ILE A 17 -8.42 -2.41 -5.89
CA ILE A 17 -7.17 -2.00 -6.53
C ILE A 17 -6.86 -0.53 -6.21
N GLY A 18 -7.86 0.34 -6.28
CA GLY A 18 -7.71 1.76 -5.96
C GLY A 18 -7.29 1.98 -4.51
N LEU A 19 -7.91 1.26 -3.58
CA LEU A 19 -7.57 1.33 -2.17
C LEU A 19 -6.13 0.86 -1.95
N LEU A 20 -5.74 -0.24 -2.55
CA LEU A 20 -4.40 -0.80 -2.44
C LEU A 20 -3.34 0.19 -2.94
N LYS A 21 -3.56 0.78 -4.10
CA LYS A 21 -2.66 1.80 -4.65
C LYS A 21 -2.58 3.03 -3.75
N GLY A 22 -3.71 3.46 -3.22
CA GLY A 22 -3.78 4.58 -2.29
C GLY A 22 -2.95 4.33 -1.04
N GLU A 23 -3.03 3.14 -0.47
CA GLU A 23 -2.25 2.77 0.70
C GLU A 23 -0.76 2.63 0.40
N GLN A 24 -0.40 2.08 -0.76
CA GLN A 24 0.99 2.05 -1.22
C GLN A 24 1.56 3.47 -1.33
N ASN A 25 0.80 4.38 -1.94
CA ASN A 25 1.22 5.76 -2.08
C ASN A 25 1.33 6.47 -0.73
N SER A 26 0.41 6.21 0.20
CA SER A 26 0.44 6.77 1.55
C SER A 26 1.70 6.32 2.30
N LEU A 27 2.02 5.05 2.22
CA LEU A 27 3.23 4.51 2.85
C LEU A 27 4.48 5.15 2.28
N LEU A 28 4.57 5.25 0.95
CA LEU A 28 5.70 5.90 0.29
C LEU A 28 5.82 7.38 0.68
N MET A 29 4.70 8.07 0.79
CA MET A 29 4.69 9.48 1.22
C MET A 29 5.25 9.64 2.64
N ILE A 30 4.83 8.80 3.56
CA ILE A 30 5.31 8.81 4.95
C ILE A 30 6.82 8.53 4.99
N LEU A 31 7.29 7.53 4.25
CA LEU A 31 8.70 7.18 4.21
C LEU A 31 9.54 8.32 3.63
N ARG A 32 9.07 8.97 2.58
CA ARG A 32 9.76 10.12 1.98
C ARG A 32 9.81 11.31 2.93
N ASP A 33 8.74 11.53 3.68
CA ASP A 33 8.68 12.62 4.65
C ASP A 33 9.64 12.39 5.81
N ARG A 34 9.71 11.16 6.30
CA ARG A 34 10.52 10.83 7.48
C ARG A 34 11.99 10.55 7.18
N PHE A 35 12.27 9.88 6.08
CA PHE A 35 13.62 9.36 5.78
C PHE A 35 14.21 9.93 4.48
N GLY A 36 13.47 10.74 3.76
CA GLY A 36 13.90 11.27 2.48
C GLY A 36 13.69 10.28 1.35
N ASP A 37 14.67 10.11 0.48
CA ASP A 37 14.53 9.23 -0.68
C ASP A 37 14.34 7.77 -0.25
N VAL A 38 13.31 7.14 -0.82
CA VAL A 38 13.03 5.72 -0.60
C VAL A 38 13.86 4.93 -1.62
N PRO A 39 14.69 3.96 -1.18
CA PRO A 39 15.42 3.10 -2.10
C PRO A 39 14.46 2.37 -3.04
N SER A 40 14.86 2.19 -4.29
CA SER A 40 14.02 1.53 -5.29
C SER A 40 13.66 0.10 -4.88
N GLU A 41 14.54 -0.57 -4.16
CA GLU A 41 14.30 -1.91 -3.63
C GLU A 41 13.13 -1.92 -2.63
N VAL A 42 13.08 -0.94 -1.75
CA VAL A 42 11.98 -0.79 -0.78
C VAL A 42 10.69 -0.44 -1.51
N GLU A 43 10.75 0.48 -2.46
CA GLU A 43 9.58 0.84 -3.26
C GLU A 43 9.02 -0.36 -4.01
N SER A 44 9.89 -1.19 -4.60
CA SER A 44 9.46 -2.41 -5.29
C SER A 44 8.78 -3.39 -4.34
N ARG A 45 9.27 -3.54 -3.13
CA ARG A 45 8.62 -4.39 -2.11
C ARG A 45 7.26 -3.88 -1.74
N ILE A 46 7.11 -2.58 -1.56
CA ILE A 46 5.83 -1.97 -1.25
C ILE A 46 4.83 -2.19 -2.38
N ARG A 47 5.26 -1.99 -3.63
CA ARG A 47 4.42 -2.20 -4.81
C ARG A 47 4.03 -3.67 -5.02
N ALA A 48 4.81 -4.60 -4.48
CA ALA A 48 4.52 -6.03 -4.55
C ALA A 48 3.51 -6.50 -3.50
N VAL A 49 3.23 -5.70 -2.47
CA VAL A 49 2.26 -6.05 -1.45
C VAL A 49 0.85 -5.92 -2.01
N THR A 50 0.10 -7.02 -1.98
CA THR A 50 -1.26 -7.10 -2.52
C THR A 50 -2.34 -7.14 -1.44
N GLU A 51 -1.95 -7.15 -0.16
CA GLU A 51 -2.88 -7.16 0.95
C GLU A 51 -2.90 -5.80 1.64
N ALA A 52 -4.07 -5.15 1.64
CA ALA A 52 -4.25 -3.85 2.25
C ALA A 52 -3.90 -3.86 3.75
N ALA A 53 -4.23 -4.94 4.45
CA ALA A 53 -3.92 -5.07 5.87
C ALA A 53 -2.41 -4.98 6.15
N ARG A 54 -1.58 -5.57 5.30
CA ARG A 54 -0.12 -5.48 5.42
C ARG A 54 0.37 -4.05 5.23
N LEU A 55 -0.22 -3.35 4.28
CA LEU A 55 0.14 -1.94 4.03
C LEU A 55 -0.27 -1.06 5.21
N GLN A 56 -1.43 -1.30 5.80
CA GLN A 56 -1.88 -0.57 6.99
C GLN A 56 -0.92 -0.79 8.16
N HIS A 57 -0.51 -2.02 8.41
CA HIS A 57 0.48 -2.32 9.43
C HIS A 57 1.82 -1.62 9.13
N ALA A 58 2.27 -1.66 7.89
CA ALA A 58 3.49 -1.02 7.47
C ALA A 58 3.44 0.50 7.66
N ILE A 59 2.29 1.12 7.39
CA ILE A 59 2.07 2.55 7.61
C ILE A 59 2.24 2.89 9.10
N LEU A 60 1.62 2.10 9.98
CA LEU A 60 1.74 2.32 11.42
C LEU A 60 3.18 2.13 11.89
N ARG A 61 3.88 1.15 11.36
CA ARG A 61 5.29 0.94 11.68
C ARG A 61 6.16 2.07 11.14
N ALA A 62 5.89 2.54 9.94
CA ALA A 62 6.66 3.63 9.33
C ALA A 62 6.65 4.91 10.17
N ILE A 63 5.60 5.12 10.95
CA ILE A 63 5.50 6.25 11.86
C ILE A 63 6.40 6.08 13.10
N ARG A 64 6.67 4.83 13.49
CA ARG A 64 7.35 4.51 14.76
C ARG A 64 8.82 4.12 14.63
N ILE A 65 9.21 3.55 13.48
CA ILE A 65 10.59 3.08 13.28
C ILE A 65 11.57 4.23 13.20
N SER A 66 12.82 3.97 13.59
CA SER A 66 13.90 4.97 13.56
C SER A 66 14.66 4.98 12.26
N SER A 67 14.62 3.89 11.49
CA SER A 67 15.32 3.75 10.22
C SER A 67 14.42 3.03 9.21
N ILE A 68 14.56 3.38 7.93
CA ILE A 68 13.82 2.71 6.87
C ILE A 68 14.16 1.23 6.78
N ASP A 69 15.37 0.84 7.21
CA ASP A 69 15.80 -0.55 7.24
C ASP A 69 15.01 -1.39 8.24
N ASP A 70 14.38 -0.75 9.23
CA ASP A 70 13.54 -1.42 10.23
C ASP A 70 12.14 -1.73 9.71
N LEU A 71 11.79 -1.26 8.53
CA LEU A 71 10.49 -1.53 7.94
C LEU A 71 10.44 -2.96 7.44
N GLU A 72 9.50 -3.73 7.99
CA GLU A 72 9.23 -5.11 7.57
C GLU A 72 7.97 -5.15 6.70
N LEU A 73 8.06 -5.81 5.57
CA LEU A 73 6.94 -5.97 4.65
C LEU A 73 6.56 -7.46 4.44
#